data_197b62502a8f1d0abbbe2d5d9205113e
#
_entry.id   197b62502a8f1d0abbbe2d5d9205113e
#
_cell.length_a   1.000
_cell.length_b   1.000
_cell.length_c   1.000
_cell.angle_alpha   90.00
_cell.angle_beta   90.00
_cell.angle_gamma   90.00
#
_symmetry.space_group_name_H-M   'P 1'
#
loop_
_entity.id
_entity.type
_entity.pdbx_description
1 polymer ?
#
loop_
_entity_poly.entity_id
_entity_poly.type
_entity_poly.pdbx_seq_one_letter_code
_entity_poly.pdbx_strand_id
1 'polypeptide(L)'
;MVSGHNPQDAEAKRQPFAQAAYGTVGLETLLSVLLSLHHAHGLDLATLIRTVTGHPARLLDIDGGTLRAGVCADFALVDLEAPWIVDADALQSKSKNAAIEGRKLQGKVEACFVNGQIIFDSKMEIKK
;
A
#
# COMPACT_ATOMS: atom_id res chain seq x y z
N MET A 1 7.39 -2.27 -9.80
CA MET A 1 7.65 -2.01 -8.35
C MET A 1 7.03 -3.13 -7.54
N VAL A 2 7.55 -3.43 -6.36
CA VAL A 2 7.00 -4.45 -5.44
C VAL A 2 6.93 -3.88 -4.03
N SER A 3 5.99 -4.33 -3.21
CA SER A 3 5.84 -3.88 -1.82
C SER A 3 6.98 -4.36 -0.91
N GLY A 4 7.63 -5.46 -1.26
CA GLY A 4 8.57 -6.12 -0.37
C GLY A 4 7.93 -6.65 0.92
N HIS A 5 6.58 -6.80 0.94
CA HIS A 5 5.84 -7.26 2.10
C HIS A 5 6.27 -8.67 2.49
N ASN A 6 7.00 -8.75 3.57
CA ASN A 6 7.47 -10.02 4.17
C ASN A 6 7.39 -9.87 5.70
N PRO A 7 6.17 -9.98 6.28
CA PRO A 7 5.98 -9.83 7.71
C PRO A 7 6.71 -10.93 8.49
N GLN A 8 7.33 -10.54 9.58
CA GLN A 8 8.02 -11.44 10.50
C GLN A 8 7.41 -11.28 11.89
N ASP A 9 7.51 -12.31 12.71
CA ASP A 9 7.11 -12.21 14.11
C ASP A 9 8.14 -11.40 14.94
N ALA A 10 7.71 -10.96 16.12
CA ALA A 10 8.53 -10.11 16.99
C ALA A 10 9.79 -10.85 17.50
N GLU A 11 9.68 -12.14 17.77
CA GLU A 11 10.80 -12.95 18.28
C GLU A 11 11.90 -13.11 17.22
N ALA A 12 11.49 -13.39 15.97
CA ALA A 12 12.41 -13.49 14.85
C ALA A 12 13.14 -12.15 14.56
N LYS A 13 12.50 -11.00 14.85
CA LYS A 13 13.09 -9.66 14.66
C LYS A 13 13.99 -9.22 15.82
N ARG A 14 13.79 -9.72 17.02
CA ARG A 14 14.57 -9.35 18.22
C ARG A 14 15.90 -10.09 18.36
N GLN A 15 16.22 -10.97 17.43
CA GLN A 15 17.50 -11.67 17.42
C GLN A 15 18.67 -10.72 17.12
N PRO A 16 19.92 -11.07 17.46
CA PRO A 16 21.10 -10.34 17.00
C PRO A 16 21.07 -10.13 15.48
N PHE A 17 21.62 -9.03 14.99
CA PHE A 17 21.49 -8.61 13.58
C PHE A 17 21.77 -9.74 12.57
N ALA A 18 22.84 -10.52 12.80
CA ALA A 18 23.21 -11.62 11.90
C ALA A 18 22.22 -12.81 11.90
N GLN A 19 21.33 -12.90 12.91
CA GLN A 19 20.38 -14.00 13.09
C GLN A 19 18.93 -13.52 12.91
N ALA A 20 18.70 -12.20 12.90
CA ALA A 20 17.36 -11.62 12.76
C ALA A 20 16.79 -11.92 11.37
N ALA A 21 15.52 -12.30 11.32
CA ALA A 21 14.84 -12.57 10.06
C ALA A 21 14.72 -11.32 9.19
N TYR A 22 14.95 -11.49 7.88
CA TYR A 22 14.73 -10.43 6.89
C TYR A 22 13.23 -10.26 6.64
N GLY A 23 12.83 -9.01 6.45
CA GLY A 23 11.47 -8.69 6.06
C GLY A 23 10.86 -7.54 6.84
N THR A 24 9.79 -7.00 6.29
CA THR A 24 9.03 -5.87 6.86
C THR A 24 7.60 -5.91 6.36
N VAL A 25 6.70 -5.29 7.11
CA VAL A 25 5.35 -4.96 6.64
C VAL A 25 5.46 -3.84 5.60
N GLY A 26 4.82 -4.00 4.45
CA GLY A 26 4.94 -3.03 3.36
C GLY A 26 3.72 -2.87 2.46
N LEU A 27 2.63 -3.65 2.65
CA LEU A 27 1.44 -3.52 1.79
C LEU A 27 0.73 -2.19 1.99
N GLU A 28 0.41 -1.84 3.23
CA GLU A 28 -0.37 -0.65 3.55
C GLU A 28 0.39 0.66 3.35
N THR A 29 1.72 0.60 3.26
CA THR A 29 2.57 1.77 3.07
C THR A 29 3.04 1.95 1.62
N LEU A 30 2.82 0.96 0.75
CA LEU A 30 3.32 0.96 -0.62
C LEU A 30 2.90 2.21 -1.40
N LEU A 31 1.61 2.56 -1.35
CA LEU A 31 1.07 3.72 -2.08
C LEU A 31 1.72 5.02 -1.60
N SER A 32 1.76 5.26 -0.29
CA SER A 32 2.29 6.50 0.26
C SER A 32 3.81 6.62 0.07
N VAL A 33 4.54 5.50 0.13
CA VAL A 33 5.97 5.47 -0.23
C VAL A 33 6.17 5.80 -1.72
N LEU A 34 5.32 5.25 -2.59
CA LEU A 34 5.35 5.57 -4.01
C LEU A 34 5.02 7.05 -4.27
N LEU A 35 4.01 7.61 -3.60
CA LEU A 35 3.66 9.03 -3.70
C LEU A 35 4.78 9.93 -3.19
N SER A 36 5.58 9.50 -2.22
CA SER A 36 6.75 10.28 -1.77
C SER A 36 7.77 10.54 -2.89
N LEU A 37 7.86 9.66 -3.89
CA LEU A 37 8.69 9.87 -5.07
C LEU A 37 8.11 10.97 -5.98
N HIS A 38 6.78 11.06 -6.07
CA HIS A 38 6.12 12.15 -6.77
C HIS A 38 6.35 13.49 -6.06
N HIS A 39 6.03 13.56 -4.76
CA HIS A 39 6.09 14.79 -3.97
C HIS A 39 7.53 15.31 -3.79
N ALA A 40 8.49 14.43 -3.50
CA ALA A 40 9.86 14.83 -3.20
C ALA A 40 10.76 14.96 -4.44
N HIS A 41 10.47 14.21 -5.50
CA HIS A 41 11.35 14.12 -6.68
C HIS A 41 10.67 14.51 -7.99
N GLY A 42 9.41 14.90 -7.96
CA GLY A 42 8.66 15.34 -9.16
C GLY A 42 8.45 14.24 -10.21
N LEU A 43 8.52 12.97 -9.83
CA LEU A 43 8.27 11.88 -10.77
C LEU A 43 6.80 11.90 -11.22
N ASP A 44 6.57 11.60 -12.48
CA ASP A 44 5.23 11.60 -13.06
C ASP A 44 4.32 10.58 -12.34
N LEU A 45 3.22 11.08 -11.76
CA LEU A 45 2.27 10.30 -10.99
C LEU A 45 1.68 9.13 -11.80
N ALA A 46 1.29 9.37 -13.05
CA ALA A 46 0.69 8.34 -13.89
C ALA A 46 1.68 7.20 -14.17
N THR A 47 2.95 7.54 -14.37
CA THR A 47 4.02 6.55 -14.53
C THR A 47 4.21 5.73 -13.26
N LEU A 48 4.24 6.38 -12.10
CA LEU A 48 4.38 5.69 -10.81
C LEU A 48 3.20 4.73 -10.58
N ILE A 49 1.97 5.18 -10.75
CA ILE A 49 0.77 4.34 -10.57
C ILE A 49 0.78 3.15 -11.53
N ARG A 50 1.17 3.32 -12.79
CA ARG A 50 1.30 2.20 -13.73
C ARG A 50 2.25 1.10 -13.25
N THR A 51 3.29 1.45 -12.47
CA THR A 51 4.23 0.43 -11.96
C THR A 51 3.62 -0.53 -10.95
N VAL A 52 2.51 -0.17 -10.32
CA VAL A 52 1.80 -0.97 -9.31
C VAL A 52 0.39 -1.41 -9.75
N THR A 53 -0.03 -1.04 -10.96
CA THR A 53 -1.35 -1.40 -11.52
C THR A 53 -1.22 -2.08 -12.87
N GLY A 54 -1.24 -1.35 -13.96
CA GLY A 54 -1.28 -1.88 -15.32
C GLY A 54 -0.03 -2.65 -15.76
N HIS A 55 1.16 -2.34 -15.25
CA HIS A 55 2.37 -3.10 -15.59
C HIS A 55 2.35 -4.49 -14.97
N PRO A 56 2.11 -4.68 -13.64
CA PRO A 56 2.00 -6.02 -13.08
C PRO A 56 0.81 -6.80 -13.64
N ALA A 57 -0.34 -6.16 -13.90
CA ALA A 57 -1.48 -6.84 -14.51
C ALA A 57 -1.12 -7.46 -15.87
N ARG A 58 -0.43 -6.71 -16.74
CA ARG A 58 0.05 -7.24 -18.03
C ARG A 58 1.12 -8.33 -17.89
N LEU A 59 2.01 -8.18 -16.90
CA LEU A 59 3.09 -9.16 -16.68
C LEU A 59 2.54 -10.50 -16.20
N LEU A 60 1.47 -10.47 -15.40
CA LEU A 60 0.84 -11.65 -14.82
C LEU A 60 -0.35 -12.17 -15.63
N ASP A 61 -0.65 -11.51 -16.78
CA ASP A 61 -1.79 -11.85 -17.65
C ASP A 61 -3.13 -11.92 -16.89
N ILE A 62 -3.38 -10.92 -16.02
CA ILE A 62 -4.62 -10.80 -15.27
C ILE A 62 -5.45 -9.62 -15.78
N ASP A 63 -6.77 -9.80 -15.83
CA ASP A 63 -7.70 -8.71 -16.11
C ASP A 63 -7.69 -7.71 -14.97
N GLY A 64 -7.27 -6.46 -15.25
CA GLY A 64 -7.21 -5.41 -14.23
C GLY A 64 -6.23 -4.30 -14.56
N GLY A 65 -6.00 -3.42 -13.59
CA GLY A 65 -5.06 -2.29 -13.71
C GLY A 65 -5.47 -1.23 -14.74
N THR A 66 -6.75 -1.15 -15.08
CA THR A 66 -7.32 -0.20 -16.06
C THR A 66 -8.73 0.23 -15.65
N LEU A 67 -9.10 1.46 -16.04
CA LEU A 67 -10.44 2.02 -15.82
C LEU A 67 -11.24 2.14 -17.14
N ARG A 68 -11.02 1.25 -18.10
CA ARG A 68 -11.76 1.27 -19.37
C ARG A 68 -13.21 0.86 -19.13
N ALA A 69 -14.12 1.42 -19.95
CA ALA A 69 -15.51 0.98 -19.97
C ALA A 69 -15.61 -0.52 -20.34
N GLY A 70 -16.47 -1.24 -19.64
CA GLY A 70 -16.73 -2.66 -19.88
C GLY A 70 -15.85 -3.63 -19.07
N VAL A 71 -14.89 -3.14 -18.29
CA VAL A 71 -14.12 -3.98 -17.34
C VAL A 71 -14.73 -3.94 -15.95
N CYS A 72 -14.33 -4.89 -15.08
CA CYS A 72 -14.70 -4.86 -13.67
C CYS A 72 -14.31 -3.54 -13.01
N ALA A 73 -15.18 -3.03 -12.16
CA ALA A 73 -14.95 -1.80 -11.43
C ALA A 73 -14.10 -2.08 -10.16
N ASP A 74 -12.81 -2.33 -10.38
CA ASP A 74 -11.80 -2.55 -9.34
C ASP A 74 -10.89 -1.32 -9.28
N PHE A 75 -11.12 -0.44 -8.31
CA PHE A 75 -10.36 0.79 -8.16
C PHE A 75 -10.34 1.28 -6.72
N ALA A 76 -9.41 2.18 -6.43
CA ALA A 76 -9.32 2.89 -5.17
C ALA A 76 -9.47 4.40 -5.39
N LEU A 77 -10.16 5.07 -4.46
CA LEU A 77 -10.14 6.52 -4.33
C LEU A 77 -9.05 6.89 -3.34
N VAL A 78 -8.21 7.84 -3.73
CA VAL A 78 -7.03 8.23 -2.94
C VAL A 78 -7.00 9.75 -2.79
N ASP A 79 -6.87 10.21 -1.55
CA ASP A 79 -6.45 11.58 -1.28
C ASP A 79 -4.92 11.62 -1.31
N LEU A 80 -4.35 12.27 -2.33
CA LEU A 80 -2.91 12.32 -2.56
C LEU A 80 -2.16 13.15 -1.52
N GLU A 81 -2.83 14.14 -0.94
CA GLU A 81 -2.23 15.12 -0.04
C GLU A 81 -2.45 14.80 1.46
N ALA A 82 -3.36 13.88 1.76
CA ALA A 82 -3.70 13.55 3.15
C ALA A 82 -2.46 13.10 3.94
N PRO A 83 -2.02 13.85 4.96
CA PRO A 83 -0.85 13.48 5.75
C PRO A 83 -1.21 12.39 6.77
N TRP A 84 -0.28 11.52 7.05
CA TRP A 84 -0.39 10.55 8.14
C TRP A 84 0.97 10.12 8.66
N ILE A 85 0.98 9.55 9.86
CA ILE A 85 2.18 8.96 10.46
C ILE A 85 2.02 7.46 10.43
N VAL A 86 3.05 6.75 10.00
CA VAL A 86 3.05 5.28 10.04
C VAL A 86 3.11 4.85 11.50
N ASP A 87 2.01 4.30 11.98
CA ASP A 87 1.87 3.69 13.29
C ASP A 87 1.69 2.18 13.09
N ALA A 88 2.69 1.42 13.50
CA ALA A 88 2.70 -0.02 13.32
C ALA A 88 1.51 -0.69 14.00
N ASP A 89 1.07 -0.19 15.15
CA ASP A 89 -0.07 -0.74 15.88
C ASP A 89 -1.40 -0.49 15.19
N ALA A 90 -1.51 0.60 14.42
CA ALA A 90 -2.69 0.94 13.63
C ALA A 90 -2.79 0.14 12.33
N LEU A 91 -1.70 -0.47 11.84
CA LEU A 91 -1.74 -1.29 10.62
C LEU A 91 -2.60 -2.54 10.79
N GLN A 92 -3.27 -2.95 9.71
CA GLN A 92 -4.09 -4.17 9.67
C GLN A 92 -3.24 -5.45 9.72
N SER A 93 -1.97 -5.38 9.31
CA SER A 93 -1.05 -6.51 9.38
C SER A 93 -0.96 -7.07 10.80
N LYS A 94 -0.98 -8.38 10.94
CA LYS A 94 -0.77 -9.06 12.21
C LYS A 94 0.63 -8.82 12.76
N SER A 95 1.62 -8.81 11.91
CA SER A 95 2.99 -8.40 12.26
C SER A 95 3.09 -6.88 12.28
N LYS A 96 3.78 -6.35 13.28
CA LYS A 96 3.94 -4.91 13.51
C LYS A 96 5.34 -4.39 13.16
N ASN A 97 6.18 -5.17 12.48
CA ASN A 97 7.54 -4.77 12.12
C ASN A 97 7.58 -3.89 10.85
N ALA A 98 7.11 -2.67 10.95
CA ALA A 98 7.17 -1.68 9.87
C ALA A 98 8.54 -0.96 9.85
N ALA A 99 9.32 -1.11 8.77
CA ALA A 99 10.63 -0.48 8.65
C ALA A 99 10.60 1.06 8.60
N ILE A 100 9.43 1.62 8.33
CA ILE A 100 9.21 3.07 8.23
C ILE A 100 8.27 3.60 9.31
N GLU A 101 8.17 2.89 10.43
CA GLU A 101 7.41 3.34 11.60
C GLU A 101 7.82 4.75 12.03
N GLY A 102 6.84 5.56 12.44
CA GLY A 102 7.04 6.94 12.85
C GLY A 102 7.28 7.94 11.72
N ARG A 103 7.44 7.50 10.47
CA ARG A 103 7.61 8.41 9.33
C ARG A 103 6.30 9.08 8.96
N LYS A 104 6.39 10.38 8.64
CA LYS A 104 5.29 11.14 8.04
C LYS A 104 5.27 10.84 6.54
N LEU A 105 4.13 10.43 6.05
CA LEU A 105 3.85 10.19 4.64
C LEU A 105 2.63 10.99 4.20
N GLN A 106 2.42 11.08 2.89
CA GLN A 106 1.21 11.63 2.27
C GLN A 106 0.56 10.56 1.41
N GLY A 107 -0.75 10.71 1.25
CA GLY A 107 -1.57 9.81 0.47
C GLY A 107 -2.27 8.77 1.33
N LYS A 108 -3.61 8.85 1.34
CA LYS A 108 -4.48 7.90 2.02
C LYS A 108 -5.51 7.35 1.05
N VAL A 109 -5.80 6.06 1.17
CA VAL A 109 -6.93 5.45 0.50
C VAL A 109 -8.21 5.86 1.23
N GLU A 110 -9.12 6.50 0.52
CA GLU A 110 -10.44 6.91 1.02
C GLU A 110 -11.46 5.77 0.88
N ALA A 111 -11.46 5.08 -0.26
CA ALA A 111 -12.34 3.95 -0.50
C ALA A 111 -11.71 2.96 -1.49
N CYS A 112 -12.07 1.68 -1.36
CA CYS A 112 -11.74 0.64 -2.33
C CYS A 112 -13.00 -0.04 -2.84
N PHE A 113 -13.01 -0.30 -4.13
CA PHE A 113 -14.09 -0.99 -4.84
C PHE A 113 -13.54 -2.26 -5.48
N VAL A 114 -14.27 -3.36 -5.33
CA VAL A 114 -14.02 -4.63 -6.03
C VAL A 114 -15.34 -5.11 -6.64
N ASN A 115 -15.33 -5.41 -7.91
CA ASN A 115 -16.54 -5.73 -8.69
C ASN A 115 -17.67 -4.69 -8.52
N GLY A 116 -17.30 -3.40 -8.41
CA GLY A 116 -18.25 -2.32 -8.19
C GLY A 116 -18.82 -2.21 -6.78
N GLN A 117 -18.41 -3.07 -5.85
CA GLN A 117 -18.84 -3.02 -4.45
C GLN A 117 -17.78 -2.35 -3.59
N ILE A 118 -18.22 -1.48 -2.67
CA ILE A 118 -17.32 -0.88 -1.68
C ILE A 118 -16.88 -1.95 -0.69
N ILE A 119 -15.59 -2.24 -0.63
CA ILE A 119 -14.99 -3.18 0.32
C ILE A 119 -14.23 -2.47 1.45
N PHE A 120 -13.91 -1.21 1.25
CA PHE A 120 -13.27 -0.36 2.25
C PHE A 120 -13.75 1.08 2.04
N ASP A 121 -14.06 1.75 3.15
CA ASP A 121 -14.39 3.17 3.19
C ASP A 121 -13.79 3.75 4.48
N SER A 122 -12.91 4.76 4.35
CA SER A 122 -12.23 5.39 5.49
C SER A 122 -13.18 6.12 6.44
N LYS A 123 -14.40 6.46 5.98
CA LYS A 123 -15.45 7.15 6.76
C LYS A 123 -16.46 6.19 7.39
N MET A 124 -16.48 4.95 6.96
CA MET A 124 -17.27 3.91 7.60
C MET A 124 -16.46 3.29 8.75
N GLU A 125 -16.91 3.48 9.98
CA GLU A 125 -16.43 2.65 11.09
C GLU A 125 -16.74 1.19 10.76
N ILE A 126 -15.70 0.40 10.52
CA ILE A 126 -15.86 -1.05 10.41
C ILE A 126 -16.30 -1.50 11.80
N LYS A 127 -17.62 -1.72 11.97
CA LYS A 127 -18.13 -2.39 13.16
C LYS A 127 -17.49 -3.79 13.20
N LYS A 128 -16.53 -3.93 14.10
CA LYS A 128 -15.91 -5.23 14.41
C LYS A 128 -16.92 -6.14 15.10
#